data_9c32e6b14faf85b0327a316119166516
#
_entry.id   9c32e6b14faf85b0327a316119166516
#
_cell.length_a   1.000
_cell.length_b   1.000
_cell.length_c   1.000
_cell.angle_alpha   90.00
_cell.angle_beta   90.00
_cell.angle_gamma   90.00
#
_symmetry.space_group_name_H-M   'P 1'
#
loop_
_entity.id
_entity.type
_entity.pdbx_description
1 polymer ?
#
loop_
_entity_poly.entity_id
_entity_poly.type
_entity_poly.pdbx_seq_one_letter_code
_entity_poly.pdbx_strand_id
1 'polypeptide(L)'
;VVAFADGDETAARVELISSNIGLIKLVVFLIGFVLFVNGAYKLKLLTDEGGKMGKSVPLIYIIIGAVLMNVTLAIGVFGNTYFKAGDFCFVVSDGAINNACMNTEVSGLTGELKARIEKLSSGGTAEKFLENIQIIIGIFQIVGLIYFSVGAYGIAQVSNGSSKESGYGKPIITMFASALIVDIPHTAQMAINTLHDIGINF
;
A
#
# COMPACT_ATOMS: atom_id res chain seq x y z
N VAL A 1 22.04 -20.10 -13.01
CA VAL A 1 22.36 -20.45 -11.60
C VAL A 1 22.11 -19.17 -10.81
N VAL A 2 20.94 -19.06 -10.15
CA VAL A 2 20.66 -17.97 -9.23
C VAL A 2 21.39 -18.32 -7.94
N ALA A 3 22.45 -17.59 -7.61
CA ALA A 3 23.09 -17.70 -6.32
C ALA A 3 22.07 -17.23 -5.26
N PHE A 4 21.60 -18.14 -4.43
CA PHE A 4 20.77 -17.79 -3.27
C PHE A 4 21.66 -17.04 -2.29
N ALA A 5 21.26 -15.83 -1.95
CA ALA A 5 21.99 -14.99 -1.00
C ALA A 5 22.10 -15.68 0.36
N ASP A 6 23.25 -15.53 0.99
CA ASP A 6 23.50 -16.05 2.34
C ASP A 6 22.60 -15.33 3.36
N GLY A 7 22.26 -15.97 4.48
CA GLY A 7 21.30 -15.43 5.45
C GLY A 7 21.61 -14.02 5.98
N ASP A 8 22.86 -13.60 5.96
CA ASP A 8 23.31 -12.27 6.35
C ASP A 8 22.89 -11.18 5.33
N GLU A 9 22.93 -11.48 4.03
CA GLU A 9 22.46 -10.56 2.98
C GLU A 9 20.94 -10.39 2.99
N THR A 10 20.19 -11.43 3.35
CA THR A 10 18.72 -11.37 3.44
C THR A 10 18.31 -10.47 4.58
N ALA A 11 18.94 -10.59 5.76
CA ALA A 11 18.67 -9.71 6.91
C ALA A 11 18.94 -8.24 6.56
N ALA A 12 20.05 -7.93 5.90
CA ALA A 12 20.37 -6.57 5.46
C ALA A 12 19.32 -6.01 4.46
N ARG A 13 18.81 -6.83 3.55
CA ARG A 13 17.74 -6.42 2.61
C ARG A 13 16.42 -6.14 3.31
N VAL A 14 16.03 -6.98 4.26
CA VAL A 14 14.82 -6.80 5.07
C VAL A 14 14.91 -5.52 5.91
N GLU A 15 16.06 -5.25 6.53
CA GLU A 15 16.29 -4.03 7.30
C GLU A 15 16.22 -2.78 6.42
N LEU A 16 16.81 -2.79 5.23
CA LEU A 16 16.73 -1.70 4.26
C LEU A 16 15.28 -1.42 3.83
N ILE A 17 14.49 -2.45 3.53
CA ILE A 17 13.08 -2.30 3.14
C ILE A 17 12.28 -1.71 4.29
N SER A 18 12.43 -2.24 5.49
CA SER A 18 11.75 -1.76 6.70
C SER A 18 12.07 -0.29 6.98
N SER A 19 13.35 0.08 6.93
CA SER A 19 13.80 1.46 7.13
C SER A 19 13.23 2.41 6.08
N ASN A 20 13.19 1.99 4.81
CA ASN A 20 12.58 2.79 3.73
C ASN A 20 11.06 2.96 3.93
N ILE A 21 10.34 1.91 4.33
CA ILE A 21 8.91 2.01 4.65
C ILE A 21 8.68 3.01 5.78
N GLY A 22 9.49 2.95 6.84
CA GLY A 22 9.44 3.89 7.96
C GLY A 22 9.69 5.34 7.53
N LEU A 23 10.74 5.57 6.74
CA LEU A 23 11.08 6.89 6.20
C LEU A 23 9.95 7.44 5.32
N ILE A 24 9.41 6.63 4.41
CA ILE A 24 8.32 7.06 3.51
C ILE A 24 7.07 7.41 4.33
N LYS A 25 6.69 6.59 5.31
CA LYS A 25 5.58 6.90 6.22
C LYS A 25 5.76 8.22 6.94
N LEU A 26 6.97 8.52 7.42
CA LEU A 26 7.30 9.79 8.07
C LEU A 26 7.13 10.96 7.10
N VAL A 27 7.70 10.86 5.89
CA VAL A 27 7.58 11.92 4.86
C VAL A 27 6.12 12.14 4.46
N VAL A 28 5.37 11.07 4.24
CA VAL A 28 3.94 11.12 3.90
C VAL A 28 3.12 11.74 5.03
N PHE A 29 3.42 11.39 6.28
CA PHE A 29 2.81 12.01 7.46
C PHE A 29 3.05 13.54 7.49
N LEU A 30 4.29 13.98 7.25
CA LEU A 30 4.61 15.42 7.22
C LEU A 30 3.88 16.15 6.10
N ILE A 31 3.81 15.56 4.90
CA ILE A 31 3.04 16.13 3.79
C ILE A 31 1.54 16.21 4.17
N GLY A 32 1.00 15.15 4.76
CA GLY A 32 -0.38 15.11 5.24
C GLY A 32 -0.67 16.18 6.29
N PHE A 33 0.24 16.36 7.24
CA PHE A 33 0.14 17.40 8.27
C PHE A 33 0.12 18.81 7.66
N VAL A 34 1.01 19.11 6.73
CA VAL A 34 1.05 20.40 6.02
C VAL A 34 -0.27 20.64 5.24
N LEU A 35 -0.78 19.62 4.56
CA LEU A 35 -2.07 19.72 3.86
C LEU A 35 -3.22 19.96 4.81
N PHE A 36 -3.26 19.26 5.94
CA PHE A 36 -4.28 19.41 6.97
C PHE A 36 -4.30 20.83 7.53
N VAL A 37 -3.15 21.37 7.92
CA VAL A 37 -3.02 22.74 8.43
C VAL A 37 -3.42 23.77 7.36
N ASN A 38 -2.98 23.58 6.11
CA ASN A 38 -3.37 24.44 5.00
C ASN A 38 -4.88 24.39 4.74
N GLY A 39 -5.50 23.21 4.87
CA GLY A 39 -6.94 23.05 4.76
C GLY A 39 -7.69 23.81 5.85
N ALA A 40 -7.24 23.69 7.09
CA ALA A 40 -7.80 24.43 8.23
C ALA A 40 -7.66 25.96 8.05
N TYR A 41 -6.50 26.42 7.58
CA TYR A 41 -6.28 27.83 7.28
C TYR A 41 -7.21 28.36 6.16
N LYS A 42 -7.34 27.59 5.06
CA LYS A 42 -8.28 27.92 3.97
C LYS A 42 -9.73 27.93 4.43
N LEU A 43 -10.11 27.06 5.38
CA LEU A 43 -11.45 27.05 5.96
C LEU A 43 -11.73 28.34 6.73
N LYS A 44 -10.74 28.83 7.50
CA LYS A 44 -10.83 30.12 8.19
C LYS A 44 -11.01 31.28 7.19
N LEU A 45 -10.17 31.33 6.15
CA LEU A 45 -10.29 32.38 5.12
C LEU A 45 -11.65 32.39 4.41
N LEU A 46 -12.24 31.20 4.19
CA LEU A 46 -13.57 31.08 3.59
C LEU A 46 -14.64 31.75 4.46
N THR A 47 -14.48 31.69 5.78
CA THR A 47 -15.41 32.30 6.74
C THR A 47 -15.23 33.81 6.80
N ASP A 48 -13.99 34.30 6.75
CA ASP A 48 -13.65 35.71 6.92
C ASP A 48 -13.84 36.53 5.64
N GLU A 49 -13.57 35.98 4.45
CA GLU A 49 -13.54 36.71 3.18
C GLU A 49 -14.77 36.51 2.27
N GLY A 50 -15.85 35.89 2.74
CA GLY A 50 -17.11 35.79 1.99
C GLY A 50 -17.06 34.93 0.71
N GLY A 51 -16.18 33.94 0.62
CA GLY A 51 -16.41 32.81 -0.28
C GLY A 51 -15.90 32.91 -1.74
N LYS A 52 -14.79 33.61 -2.01
CA LYS A 52 -14.15 33.62 -3.35
C LYS A 52 -13.55 32.26 -3.73
N MET A 53 -13.28 31.40 -2.75
CA MET A 53 -12.74 30.06 -2.96
C MET A 53 -13.87 29.00 -2.94
N GLY A 54 -13.78 27.98 -3.77
CA GLY A 54 -14.77 26.89 -3.75
C GLY A 54 -14.86 26.23 -2.35
N LYS A 55 -16.08 26.11 -1.82
CA LYS A 55 -16.34 25.59 -0.45
C LYS A 55 -15.80 24.17 -0.23
N SER A 56 -15.63 23.39 -1.29
CA SER A 56 -15.10 22.02 -1.23
C SER A 56 -13.57 21.95 -1.06
N VAL A 57 -12.83 23.00 -1.46
CA VAL A 57 -11.36 22.97 -1.44
C VAL A 57 -10.78 22.77 -0.05
N PRO A 58 -11.14 23.53 0.99
CA PRO A 58 -10.61 23.33 2.33
C PRO A 58 -10.95 21.94 2.89
N LEU A 59 -12.15 21.45 2.61
CA LEU A 59 -12.60 20.15 3.10
C LEU A 59 -11.76 19.00 2.49
N ILE A 60 -11.53 19.06 1.19
CA ILE A 60 -10.67 18.08 0.49
C ILE A 60 -9.26 18.08 1.06
N TYR A 61 -8.69 19.27 1.33
CA TYR A 61 -7.35 19.38 1.94
C TYR A 61 -7.28 18.74 3.33
N ILE A 62 -8.30 18.95 4.16
CA ILE A 62 -8.40 18.36 5.50
C ILE A 62 -8.52 16.84 5.39
N ILE A 63 -9.42 16.33 4.54
CA ILE A 63 -9.65 14.89 4.38
C ILE A 63 -8.38 14.21 3.84
N ILE A 64 -7.79 14.74 2.76
CA ILE A 64 -6.58 14.16 2.18
C ILE A 64 -5.40 14.28 3.15
N GLY A 65 -5.28 15.39 3.88
CA GLY A 65 -4.30 15.54 4.94
C GLY A 65 -4.43 14.45 6.01
N ALA A 66 -5.64 14.20 6.51
CA ALA A 66 -5.91 13.15 7.49
C ALA A 66 -5.61 11.74 6.94
N VAL A 67 -5.96 11.46 5.67
CA VAL A 67 -5.64 10.20 4.98
C VAL A 67 -4.13 9.98 4.92
N LEU A 68 -3.35 11.00 4.54
CA LEU A 68 -1.89 10.89 4.44
C LEU A 68 -1.20 10.82 5.82
N MET A 69 -1.75 11.46 6.85
CA MET A 69 -1.23 11.33 8.23
C MET A 69 -1.36 9.90 8.75
N ASN A 70 -2.36 9.15 8.30
CA ASN A 70 -2.61 7.76 8.68
C ASN A 70 -2.69 6.85 7.45
N VAL A 71 -1.67 6.90 6.60
CA VAL A 71 -1.65 6.19 5.32
C VAL A 71 -1.87 4.68 5.45
N THR A 72 -1.33 4.05 6.47
CA THR A 72 -1.52 2.61 6.73
C THR A 72 -2.98 2.28 7.01
N LEU A 73 -3.62 3.06 7.88
CA LEU A 73 -5.04 2.90 8.20
C LEU A 73 -5.91 3.19 6.98
N ALA A 74 -5.57 4.21 6.21
CA ALA A 74 -6.29 4.57 4.99
C ALA A 74 -6.26 3.42 3.96
N ILE A 75 -5.10 2.81 3.73
CA ILE A 75 -4.95 1.66 2.84
C ILE A 75 -5.78 0.47 3.37
N GLY A 76 -5.74 0.20 4.67
CA GLY A 76 -6.55 -0.85 5.30
C GLY A 76 -8.05 -0.61 5.12
N VAL A 77 -8.53 0.61 5.29
CA VAL A 77 -9.94 0.97 5.04
C VAL A 77 -10.30 0.76 3.56
N PHE A 78 -9.42 1.15 2.63
CA PHE A 78 -9.62 0.88 1.20
C PHE A 78 -9.70 -0.63 0.92
N GLY A 79 -8.76 -1.42 1.45
CA GLY A 79 -8.73 -2.87 1.30
C GLY A 79 -10.01 -3.51 1.84
N ASN A 80 -10.43 -3.18 3.04
CA ASN A 80 -11.64 -3.71 3.65
C ASN A 80 -12.92 -3.29 2.92
N THR A 81 -12.98 -2.05 2.43
CA THR A 81 -14.18 -1.54 1.74
C THR A 81 -14.39 -2.20 0.39
N TYR A 82 -13.33 -2.39 -0.39
CA TYR A 82 -13.44 -2.86 -1.77
C TYR A 82 -13.21 -4.36 -1.92
N PHE A 83 -12.37 -4.96 -1.07
CA PHE A 83 -11.92 -6.35 -1.25
C PHE A 83 -12.37 -7.27 -0.13
N LYS A 84 -13.03 -6.74 0.94
CA LYS A 84 -13.30 -7.49 2.18
C LYS A 84 -12.05 -8.19 2.70
N ALA A 85 -10.89 -7.60 2.40
CA ALA A 85 -9.62 -8.05 2.90
C ALA A 85 -9.62 -7.90 4.42
N GLY A 86 -8.97 -8.82 5.11
CA GLY A 86 -8.73 -8.69 6.55
C GLY A 86 -7.85 -7.48 6.89
N ASP A 87 -7.26 -7.48 8.05
CA ASP A 87 -6.40 -6.39 8.50
C ASP A 87 -5.18 -6.25 7.57
N PHE A 88 -5.01 -5.04 7.01
CA PHE A 88 -3.85 -4.72 6.20
C PHE A 88 -2.57 -4.75 7.03
N CYS A 89 -1.53 -5.38 6.50
CA CYS A 89 -0.22 -5.41 7.14
C CYS A 89 0.92 -5.27 6.11
N PHE A 90 2.05 -4.75 6.58
CA PHE A 90 3.29 -4.80 5.79
C PHE A 90 3.97 -6.15 5.98
N VAL A 91 4.33 -6.79 4.87
CA VAL A 91 5.06 -8.07 4.88
C VAL A 91 6.46 -7.91 5.50
N VAL A 92 7.06 -6.73 5.34
CA VAL A 92 8.31 -6.37 6.00
C VAL A 92 8.04 -5.18 6.93
N SER A 93 8.22 -5.36 8.23
CA SER A 93 8.09 -4.31 9.25
C SER A 93 9.05 -4.56 10.40
N ASP A 94 9.49 -3.48 11.03
CA ASP A 94 10.35 -3.51 12.23
C ASP A 94 11.62 -4.36 12.08
N GLY A 95 12.23 -4.34 10.88
CA GLY A 95 13.45 -5.08 10.57
C GLY A 95 13.26 -6.59 10.40
N ALA A 96 12.03 -7.07 10.35
CA ALA A 96 11.72 -8.49 10.21
C ALA A 96 10.61 -8.75 9.18
N ILE A 97 10.58 -9.99 8.67
CA ILE A 97 9.49 -10.48 7.84
C ILE A 97 8.31 -10.84 8.74
N ASN A 98 7.17 -10.21 8.50
CA ASN A 98 5.95 -10.48 9.23
C ASN A 98 5.18 -11.65 8.59
N ASN A 99 5.45 -12.86 9.06
CA ASN A 99 4.80 -14.06 8.55
C ASN A 99 3.28 -14.09 8.82
N ALA A 100 2.77 -13.30 9.77
CA ALA A 100 1.34 -13.21 10.03
C ALA A 100 0.57 -12.58 8.86
N CYS A 101 1.20 -11.68 8.10
CA CYS A 101 0.62 -11.10 6.88
C CYS A 101 0.44 -12.10 5.73
N MET A 102 1.13 -13.22 5.80
CA MET A 102 1.09 -14.27 4.78
C MET A 102 0.52 -15.59 5.34
N ASN A 103 -0.24 -15.54 6.43
CA ASN A 103 -0.83 -16.73 7.02
C ASN A 103 -1.81 -17.42 6.07
N THR A 104 -1.82 -18.74 6.15
CA THR A 104 -2.54 -19.68 5.29
C THR A 104 -4.06 -19.47 5.20
N GLU A 105 -4.68 -18.79 6.16
CA GLU A 105 -6.10 -18.43 6.07
C GLU A 105 -6.37 -17.32 5.04
N VAL A 106 -5.35 -16.50 4.76
CA VAL A 106 -5.42 -15.38 3.82
C VAL A 106 -4.80 -15.74 2.46
N SER A 107 -3.78 -16.58 2.44
CA SER A 107 -3.10 -17.00 1.22
C SER A 107 -2.99 -18.53 1.16
N GLY A 108 -4.05 -19.19 0.76
CA GLY A 108 -3.98 -20.62 0.38
C GLY A 108 -2.86 -20.89 -0.65
N LEU A 109 -2.45 -19.86 -1.38
CA LEU A 109 -1.37 -19.86 -2.33
C LEU A 109 0.00 -20.21 -1.71
N THR A 110 0.33 -19.67 -0.53
CA THR A 110 1.64 -19.95 0.09
C THR A 110 1.75 -21.36 0.63
N GLY A 111 0.67 -21.91 1.18
CA GLY A 111 0.67 -23.29 1.69
C GLY A 111 0.79 -24.33 0.58
N GLU A 112 0.03 -24.17 -0.50
CA GLU A 112 0.06 -25.10 -1.64
C GLU A 112 1.35 -24.95 -2.46
N LEU A 113 1.78 -23.70 -2.70
CA LEU A 113 3.05 -23.42 -3.37
C LEU A 113 4.23 -23.99 -2.58
N LYS A 114 4.24 -23.83 -1.25
CA LYS A 114 5.24 -24.40 -0.37
C LYS A 114 5.26 -25.93 -0.49
N ALA A 115 4.11 -26.58 -0.42
CA ALA A 115 4.01 -28.03 -0.53
C ALA A 115 4.46 -28.57 -1.90
N ARG A 116 4.18 -27.83 -2.98
CA ARG A 116 4.66 -28.19 -4.33
C ARG A 116 6.17 -28.01 -4.48
N ILE A 117 6.73 -26.93 -3.93
CA ILE A 117 8.15 -26.64 -3.97
C ILE A 117 8.92 -27.67 -3.11
N GLU A 118 8.41 -28.04 -1.93
CA GLU A 118 9.00 -29.08 -1.08
C GLU A 118 9.04 -30.43 -1.76
N LYS A 119 8.05 -30.75 -2.60
CA LYS A 119 8.06 -31.98 -3.42
C LYS A 119 9.08 -31.96 -4.56
N LEU A 120 9.44 -30.76 -5.04
CA LEU A 120 10.33 -30.58 -6.19
C LEU A 120 11.79 -30.33 -5.80
N SER A 121 12.04 -29.94 -4.54
CA SER A 121 13.37 -29.59 -4.06
C SER A 121 13.70 -30.30 -2.73
N SER A 122 14.93 -30.76 -2.59
CA SER A 122 15.43 -31.25 -1.31
C SER A 122 15.68 -30.10 -0.33
N GLY A 123 15.05 -30.16 0.82
CA GLY A 123 15.25 -29.38 2.07
C GLY A 123 15.84 -27.96 1.99
N GLY A 124 15.14 -26.99 2.57
CA GLY A 124 15.64 -25.60 2.74
C GLY A 124 15.47 -24.66 1.53
N THR A 125 15.36 -25.16 0.31
CA THR A 125 15.21 -24.35 -0.90
C THR A 125 13.83 -23.68 -0.97
N ALA A 126 12.79 -24.36 -0.47
CA ALA A 126 11.43 -23.84 -0.42
C ALA A 126 11.30 -22.63 0.53
N GLU A 127 11.95 -22.70 1.68
CA GLU A 127 11.94 -21.60 2.66
C GLU A 127 12.66 -20.36 2.11
N LYS A 128 13.85 -20.53 1.55
CA LYS A 128 14.60 -19.44 0.91
C LYS A 128 13.84 -18.82 -0.26
N PHE A 129 13.10 -19.62 -1.02
CA PHE A 129 12.26 -19.12 -2.12
C PHE A 129 11.11 -18.29 -1.62
N LEU A 130 10.41 -18.74 -0.57
CA LEU A 130 9.31 -17.97 0.06
C LEU A 130 9.82 -16.66 0.66
N GLU A 131 10.96 -16.69 1.33
CA GLU A 131 11.59 -15.49 1.89
C GLU A 131 11.92 -14.45 0.79
N ASN A 132 12.47 -14.90 -0.34
CA ASN A 132 12.72 -14.02 -1.48
C ASN A 132 11.41 -13.43 -2.07
N ILE A 133 10.32 -14.21 -2.14
CA ILE A 133 9.01 -13.70 -2.55
C ILE A 133 8.53 -12.61 -1.58
N GLN A 134 8.67 -12.82 -0.28
CA GLN A 134 8.27 -11.85 0.74
C GLN A 134 9.05 -10.53 0.62
N ILE A 135 10.34 -10.60 0.33
CA ILE A 135 11.18 -9.43 0.05
C ILE A 135 10.68 -8.69 -1.20
N ILE A 136 10.37 -9.41 -2.27
CA ILE A 136 9.84 -8.81 -3.50
C ILE A 136 8.50 -8.12 -3.22
N ILE A 137 7.60 -8.76 -2.47
CA ILE A 137 6.33 -8.16 -2.05
C ILE A 137 6.58 -6.89 -1.24
N GLY A 138 7.53 -6.89 -0.31
CA GLY A 138 7.93 -5.71 0.46
C GLY A 138 8.36 -4.54 -0.43
N ILE A 139 9.11 -4.80 -1.50
CA ILE A 139 9.48 -3.78 -2.50
C ILE A 139 8.23 -3.23 -3.21
N PHE A 140 7.31 -4.09 -3.64
CA PHE A 140 6.05 -3.65 -4.25
C PHE A 140 5.20 -2.83 -3.29
N GLN A 141 5.19 -3.17 -2.00
CA GLN A 141 4.51 -2.39 -0.98
C GLN A 141 5.08 -0.96 -0.86
N ILE A 142 6.40 -0.80 -0.96
CA ILE A 142 7.04 0.53 -1.00
C ILE A 142 6.54 1.32 -2.21
N VAL A 143 6.59 0.73 -3.40
CA VAL A 143 6.14 1.37 -4.64
C VAL A 143 4.66 1.76 -4.54
N GLY A 144 3.82 0.84 -4.09
CA GLY A 144 2.39 1.10 -3.90
C GLY A 144 2.12 2.22 -2.90
N LEU A 145 2.84 2.26 -1.77
CA LEU A 145 2.72 3.30 -0.76
C LEU A 145 3.05 4.70 -1.32
N ILE A 146 4.12 4.80 -2.13
CA ILE A 146 4.49 6.05 -2.80
C ILE A 146 3.39 6.48 -3.76
N TYR A 147 2.93 5.60 -4.64
CA TYR A 147 1.90 5.95 -5.63
C TYR A 147 0.55 6.24 -4.99
N PHE A 148 0.18 5.57 -3.90
CA PHE A 148 -1.01 5.89 -3.13
C PHE A 148 -0.94 7.32 -2.60
N SER A 149 0.20 7.70 -2.04
CA SER A 149 0.42 9.06 -1.52
C SER A 149 0.42 10.11 -2.62
N VAL A 150 1.01 9.81 -3.78
CA VAL A 150 0.98 10.68 -4.97
C VAL A 150 -0.45 10.85 -5.48
N GLY A 151 -1.24 9.78 -5.54
CA GLY A 151 -2.65 9.85 -5.93
C GLY A 151 -3.48 10.71 -4.97
N ALA A 152 -3.32 10.49 -3.65
CA ALA A 152 -3.99 11.28 -2.63
C ALA A 152 -3.62 12.77 -2.72
N TYR A 153 -2.34 13.09 -2.84
CA TYR A 153 -1.88 14.47 -3.06
C TYR A 153 -2.43 15.08 -4.35
N GLY A 154 -2.51 14.28 -5.42
CA GLY A 154 -3.10 14.68 -6.71
C GLY A 154 -4.55 15.14 -6.59
N ILE A 155 -5.37 14.51 -5.72
CA ILE A 155 -6.74 14.95 -5.44
C ILE A 155 -6.75 16.36 -4.83
N ALA A 156 -5.85 16.64 -3.89
CA ALA A 156 -5.72 17.97 -3.30
C ALA A 156 -5.30 19.02 -4.35
N GLN A 157 -4.38 18.68 -5.26
CA GLN A 157 -3.96 19.58 -6.35
C GLN A 157 -5.09 19.89 -7.33
N VAL A 158 -5.86 18.88 -7.74
CA VAL A 158 -7.02 19.07 -8.63
C VAL A 158 -8.05 19.98 -7.97
N SER A 159 -8.35 19.77 -6.68
CA SER A 159 -9.32 20.58 -5.95
C SER A 159 -8.94 22.05 -5.89
N ASN A 160 -7.66 22.37 -5.82
CA ASN A 160 -7.13 23.74 -5.77
C ASN A 160 -6.90 24.36 -7.17
N GLY A 161 -7.20 23.62 -8.25
CA GLY A 161 -6.95 24.08 -9.62
C GLY A 161 -5.46 24.19 -10.00
N SER A 162 -4.55 23.63 -9.18
CA SER A 162 -3.11 23.68 -9.44
C SER A 162 -2.60 22.48 -10.24
N SER A 163 -3.46 21.48 -10.49
CA SER A 163 -3.13 20.35 -11.33
C SER A 163 -3.19 20.72 -12.81
N LYS A 164 -2.23 20.22 -13.59
CA LYS A 164 -2.28 20.27 -15.06
C LYS A 164 -3.35 19.34 -15.64
N GLU A 165 -3.91 18.46 -14.81
CA GLU A 165 -4.91 17.48 -15.20
C GLU A 165 -6.32 18.01 -14.91
N SER A 166 -7.22 17.84 -15.88
CA SER A 166 -8.56 18.42 -15.86
C SER A 166 -9.59 17.67 -15.01
N GLY A 167 -9.18 16.71 -14.14
CA GLY A 167 -10.15 15.94 -13.36
C GLY A 167 -9.58 15.03 -12.29
N TYR A 168 -10.47 14.57 -11.41
CA TYR A 168 -10.15 13.68 -10.30
C TYR A 168 -9.91 12.21 -10.73
N GLY A 169 -10.24 11.84 -11.96
CA GLY A 169 -10.20 10.45 -12.44
C GLY A 169 -8.83 9.81 -12.30
N LYS A 170 -7.79 10.45 -12.80
CA LYS A 170 -6.42 9.90 -12.74
C LYS A 170 -5.90 9.75 -11.30
N PRO A 171 -5.98 10.76 -10.42
CA PRO A 171 -5.59 10.60 -9.02
C PRO A 171 -6.33 9.47 -8.30
N ILE A 172 -7.64 9.33 -8.51
CA ILE A 172 -8.45 8.27 -7.88
C ILE A 172 -8.03 6.90 -8.40
N ILE A 173 -7.86 6.74 -9.71
CA ILE A 173 -7.40 5.46 -10.30
C ILE A 173 -6.00 5.12 -9.79
N THR A 174 -5.12 6.11 -9.68
CA THR A 174 -3.77 5.90 -9.13
C THR A 174 -3.83 5.42 -7.68
N MET A 175 -4.66 6.03 -6.82
CA MET A 175 -4.86 5.57 -5.45
C MET A 175 -5.40 4.14 -5.40
N PHE A 176 -6.41 3.84 -6.22
CA PHE A 176 -7.02 2.52 -6.26
C PHE A 176 -6.03 1.44 -6.72
N ALA A 177 -5.35 1.67 -7.85
CA ALA A 177 -4.35 0.73 -8.37
C ALA A 177 -3.18 0.52 -7.39
N SER A 178 -2.73 1.59 -6.73
CA SER A 178 -1.65 1.48 -5.75
C SER A 178 -2.08 0.78 -4.46
N ALA A 179 -3.33 0.92 -4.01
CA ALA A 179 -3.87 0.15 -2.90
C ALA A 179 -3.85 -1.36 -3.18
N LEU A 180 -4.18 -1.77 -4.43
CA LEU A 180 -4.06 -3.16 -4.88
C LEU A 180 -2.62 -3.67 -4.82
N ILE A 181 -1.65 -2.83 -5.20
CA ILE A 181 -0.23 -3.17 -5.19
C ILE A 181 0.30 -3.28 -3.75
N VAL A 182 -0.11 -2.39 -2.86
CA VAL A 182 0.30 -2.44 -1.45
C VAL A 182 -0.22 -3.69 -0.77
N ASP A 183 -1.44 -4.10 -1.12
CA ASP A 183 -2.09 -5.28 -0.53
C ASP A 183 -2.08 -6.49 -1.48
N ILE A 184 -0.90 -6.75 -2.08
CA ILE A 184 -0.71 -7.87 -3.01
C ILE A 184 -1.19 -9.21 -2.44
N PRO A 185 -0.93 -9.59 -1.18
CA PRO A 185 -1.39 -10.89 -0.67
C PRO A 185 -2.91 -11.06 -0.79
N HIS A 186 -3.69 -10.08 -0.34
CA HIS A 186 -5.15 -10.12 -0.44
C HIS A 186 -5.65 -9.98 -1.88
N THR A 187 -5.00 -9.13 -2.67
CA THR A 187 -5.34 -8.95 -4.10
C THR A 187 -5.13 -10.24 -4.90
N ALA A 188 -4.04 -10.95 -4.64
CA ALA A 188 -3.76 -12.24 -5.26
C ALA A 188 -4.80 -13.30 -4.87
N GLN A 189 -5.16 -13.38 -3.58
CA GLN A 189 -6.18 -14.31 -3.10
C GLN A 189 -7.54 -14.02 -3.74
N MET A 190 -7.91 -12.74 -3.83
CA MET A 190 -9.16 -12.34 -4.48
C MET A 190 -9.17 -12.73 -5.96
N ALA A 191 -8.07 -12.53 -6.68
CA ALA A 191 -7.94 -12.94 -8.07
C ALA A 191 -8.11 -14.46 -8.24
N ILE A 192 -7.48 -15.26 -7.36
CA ILE A 192 -7.59 -16.72 -7.37
C ILE A 192 -9.02 -17.16 -7.08
N ASN A 193 -9.66 -16.61 -6.07
CA ASN A 193 -11.06 -16.94 -5.75
C ASN A 193 -11.98 -16.61 -6.93
N THR A 194 -11.77 -15.45 -7.57
CA THR A 194 -12.55 -15.06 -8.76
C THR A 194 -12.34 -16.05 -9.92
N LEU A 195 -11.11 -16.50 -10.17
CA LEU A 195 -10.79 -17.48 -11.19
C LEU A 195 -11.45 -18.84 -10.88
N HIS A 196 -11.44 -19.25 -9.63
CA HIS A 196 -12.10 -20.47 -9.17
C HIS A 196 -13.62 -20.39 -9.38
N ASP A 197 -14.24 -19.25 -9.06
CA ASP A 197 -15.69 -19.02 -9.22
C ASP A 197 -16.14 -19.07 -10.69
N ILE A 198 -15.26 -18.71 -11.63
CA ILE A 198 -15.52 -18.83 -13.08
C ILE A 198 -15.13 -20.21 -13.65
N GLY A 199 -14.74 -21.16 -12.78
CA GLY A 199 -14.49 -22.56 -13.15
C GLY A 199 -13.06 -22.87 -13.59
N ILE A 200 -12.11 -21.95 -13.39
CA ILE A 200 -10.68 -22.19 -13.64
C ILE A 200 -10.08 -22.74 -12.35
N ASN A 201 -9.89 -24.05 -12.27
CA ASN A 201 -9.21 -24.72 -11.17
C ASN A 201 -7.75 -24.98 -11.55
N PHE A 202 -6.83 -24.59 -10.65
CA PHE A 202 -5.38 -24.77 -10.82
C PHE A 202 -4.88 -26.04 -10.12
#